data_296387d161335534fc274768cfdbaaff
#
_entry.id   296387d161335534fc274768cfdbaaff
#
_cell.length_a   1.000
_cell.length_b   1.000
_cell.length_c   1.000
_cell.angle_alpha   90.00
_cell.angle_beta   90.00
_cell.angle_gamma   90.00
#
_symmetry.space_group_name_H-M   'P 1'
#
loop_
_entity.id
_entity.type
_entity.pdbx_description
1 polymer ?
#
loop_
_entity_poly.entity_id
_entity_poly.type
_entity_poly.pdbx_seq_one_letter_code
_entity_poly.pdbx_strand_id
1 'polypeptide(L)'
;MAIPHDDARVEGLSAVTLATHDMARAVGFYQALGFRIVHGGANEAFTSFALGTSFLNITSETHGPIQWWGRVIIYVSDVDAFYSNVKAQGIEPHFAPRDAPWNERYFHLTDPDGHELSFARPL
;
A
#
# COMPACT_ATOMS: atom_id res chain seq x y z
N MET A 1 8.10 4.03 40.95
CA MET A 1 8.10 3.32 39.65
C MET A 1 6.66 3.11 39.21
N ALA A 2 6.35 3.47 38.00
CA ALA A 2 5.00 3.24 37.44
C ALA A 2 4.84 1.77 37.06
N ILE A 3 3.69 1.20 37.41
CA ILE A 3 3.33 -0.15 36.98
C ILE A 3 2.61 -0.05 35.62
N PRO A 4 3.06 -0.77 34.57
CA PRO A 4 2.35 -0.75 33.30
C PRO A 4 0.90 -1.24 33.49
N HIS A 5 -0.02 -0.61 32.79
CA HIS A 5 -1.40 -1.05 32.75
C HIS A 5 -1.49 -2.35 31.92
N ASP A 6 -2.23 -3.34 32.43
CA ASP A 6 -2.37 -4.64 31.75
C ASP A 6 -3.06 -4.51 30.38
N ASP A 7 -3.89 -3.47 30.21
CA ASP A 7 -4.60 -3.20 28.95
C ASP A 7 -3.87 -2.20 28.05
N ALA A 8 -2.69 -1.72 28.47
CA ALA A 8 -1.86 -0.81 27.66
C ALA A 8 -0.89 -1.61 26.78
N ARG A 9 -1.39 -2.18 25.70
CA ARG A 9 -0.60 -3.04 24.80
C ARG A 9 -0.80 -2.63 23.35
N VAL A 10 0.18 -2.99 22.52
CA VAL A 10 0.08 -2.79 21.06
C VAL A 10 -0.98 -3.75 20.53
N GLU A 11 -1.91 -3.24 19.73
CA GLU A 11 -3.02 -4.04 19.20
C GLU A 11 -2.88 -4.34 17.72
N GLY A 12 -2.37 -3.41 16.92
CA GLY A 12 -2.26 -3.63 15.48
C GLY A 12 -1.91 -2.36 14.73
N LEU A 13 -1.85 -2.51 13.41
CA LEU A 13 -1.58 -1.40 12.51
C LEU A 13 -2.90 -0.80 12.03
N SER A 14 -3.14 0.49 12.32
CA SER A 14 -4.33 1.21 11.87
C SER A 14 -4.21 1.62 10.41
N ALA A 15 -3.12 2.29 10.05
CA ALA A 15 -2.94 2.85 8.71
C ALA A 15 -1.46 3.08 8.41
N VAL A 16 -1.14 3.13 7.12
CA VAL A 16 0.13 3.65 6.60
C VAL A 16 -0.19 4.88 5.80
N THR A 17 0.55 5.96 6.01
CA THR A 17 0.39 7.21 5.24
C THR A 17 1.60 7.41 4.35
N LEU A 18 1.38 7.54 3.05
CA LEU A 18 2.40 7.74 2.04
C LEU A 18 2.32 9.16 1.50
N ALA A 19 3.48 9.77 1.30
CA ALA A 19 3.58 11.11 0.73
C ALA A 19 3.43 11.06 -0.80
N THR A 20 2.80 12.08 -1.38
CA THR A 20 2.74 12.25 -2.82
C THR A 20 3.07 13.69 -3.21
N HIS A 21 3.63 13.85 -4.40
CA HIS A 21 3.80 15.17 -5.04
C HIS A 21 2.62 15.50 -5.97
N ASP A 22 1.71 14.53 -6.20
CA ASP A 22 0.60 14.70 -7.15
C ASP A 22 -0.55 13.79 -6.71
N MET A 23 -1.52 14.35 -5.97
CA MET A 23 -2.63 13.57 -5.42
C MET A 23 -3.47 12.92 -6.51
N ALA A 24 -3.78 13.64 -7.61
CA ALA A 24 -4.60 13.08 -8.68
C ALA A 24 -3.94 11.85 -9.31
N ARG A 25 -2.62 11.92 -9.54
CA ARG A 25 -1.84 10.80 -10.08
C ARG A 25 -1.82 9.62 -9.11
N ALA A 26 -1.56 9.89 -7.83
CA ALA A 26 -1.53 8.84 -6.80
C ALA A 26 -2.89 8.16 -6.67
N VAL A 27 -3.96 8.94 -6.57
CA VAL A 27 -5.33 8.40 -6.46
C VAL A 27 -5.67 7.53 -7.68
N GLY A 28 -5.38 8.01 -8.89
CA GLY A 28 -5.62 7.24 -10.10
C GLY A 28 -4.90 5.90 -10.12
N PHE A 29 -3.66 5.88 -9.65
CA PHE A 29 -2.85 4.66 -9.55
C PHE A 29 -3.48 3.65 -8.59
N TYR A 30 -3.80 4.06 -7.36
CA TYR A 30 -4.37 3.15 -6.37
C TYR A 30 -5.77 2.67 -6.75
N GLN A 31 -6.57 3.53 -7.38
CA GLN A 31 -7.87 3.09 -7.93
C GLN A 31 -7.69 2.05 -9.04
N ALA A 32 -6.67 2.20 -9.89
CA ALA A 32 -6.36 1.22 -10.94
C ALA A 32 -5.95 -0.13 -10.35
N LEU A 33 -5.33 -0.14 -9.15
CA LEU A 33 -5.04 -1.37 -8.41
C LEU A 33 -6.28 -2.00 -7.78
N GLY A 34 -7.42 -1.31 -7.79
CA GLY A 34 -8.66 -1.79 -7.17
C GLY A 34 -8.88 -1.30 -5.75
N PHE A 35 -8.09 -0.35 -5.27
CA PHE A 35 -8.29 0.24 -3.93
C PHE A 35 -9.51 1.14 -3.94
N ARG A 36 -10.29 1.08 -2.86
CA ARG A 36 -11.53 1.84 -2.72
C ARG A 36 -11.30 3.05 -1.82
N ILE A 37 -11.62 4.26 -2.33
CA ILE A 37 -11.58 5.49 -1.53
C ILE A 37 -12.68 5.43 -0.46
N VAL A 38 -12.31 5.78 0.78
CA VAL A 38 -13.24 5.95 1.89
C VAL A 38 -13.27 7.39 2.38
N HIS A 39 -12.27 8.22 2.02
CA HIS A 39 -12.22 9.64 2.37
C HIS A 39 -11.31 10.35 1.38
N GLY A 40 -11.62 11.60 1.05
CA GLY A 40 -10.80 12.42 0.17
C GLY A 40 -11.03 12.14 -1.30
N GLY A 41 -9.97 12.24 -2.10
CA GLY A 41 -10.00 12.05 -3.54
C GLY A 41 -8.93 12.85 -4.25
N ALA A 42 -8.98 12.85 -5.59
CA ALA A 42 -7.95 13.44 -6.45
C ALA A 42 -7.70 14.93 -6.21
N ASN A 43 -8.69 15.66 -5.73
CA ASN A 43 -8.60 17.12 -5.53
C ASN A 43 -8.39 17.51 -4.06
N GLU A 44 -8.17 16.53 -3.19
CA GLU A 44 -7.98 16.76 -1.77
C GLU A 44 -6.51 16.65 -1.38
N ALA A 45 -6.15 17.24 -0.23
CA ALA A 45 -4.79 17.17 0.29
C ALA A 45 -4.51 15.83 0.98
N PHE A 46 -5.55 15.08 1.31
CA PHE A 46 -5.45 13.80 2.01
C PHE A 46 -6.51 12.85 1.48
N THR A 47 -6.10 11.62 1.20
CA THR A 47 -7.00 10.57 0.72
C THR A 47 -6.76 9.29 1.49
N SER A 48 -7.84 8.60 1.84
CA SER A 48 -7.79 7.34 2.57
C SER A 48 -8.45 6.24 1.74
N PHE A 49 -7.77 5.11 1.61
CA PHE A 49 -8.28 3.91 0.94
C PHE A 49 -8.51 2.81 1.97
N ALA A 50 -9.55 2.03 1.76
CA ALA A 50 -9.78 0.82 2.55
C ALA A 50 -8.70 -0.22 2.25
N LEU A 51 -8.18 -0.86 3.29
CA LEU A 51 -7.17 -1.91 3.20
C LEU A 51 -7.50 -2.99 4.23
N GLY A 52 -8.46 -3.86 3.90
CA GLY A 52 -8.99 -4.80 4.87
C GLY A 52 -9.58 -4.07 6.07
N THR A 53 -9.07 -4.35 7.27
CA THR A 53 -9.46 -3.65 8.50
C THR A 53 -8.57 -2.44 8.79
N SER A 54 -7.60 -2.15 7.90
CA SER A 54 -6.68 -1.03 8.01
C SER A 54 -6.95 -0.02 6.90
N PHE A 55 -6.08 0.97 6.77
CA PHE A 55 -6.19 1.99 5.72
C PHE A 55 -4.84 2.28 5.11
N LEU A 56 -4.83 2.60 3.83
CA LEU A 56 -3.70 3.23 3.15
C LEU A 56 -4.08 4.68 2.88
N ASN A 57 -3.31 5.59 3.42
CA ASN A 57 -3.54 7.03 3.25
C ASN A 57 -2.50 7.63 2.33
N ILE A 58 -2.89 8.66 1.60
CA ILE A 58 -2.00 9.47 0.77
C ILE A 58 -2.12 10.91 1.24
N THR A 59 -0.99 11.57 1.44
CA THR A 59 -0.96 12.98 1.83
C THR A 59 -0.08 13.78 0.89
N SER A 60 -0.54 15.00 0.56
CA SER A 60 0.24 15.97 -0.22
C SER A 60 0.90 17.03 0.64
N GLU A 61 0.93 16.86 1.97
CA GLU A 61 1.61 17.81 2.83
C GLU A 61 3.09 17.97 2.44
N THR A 62 3.67 19.12 2.70
CA THR A 62 5.02 19.45 2.27
C THR A 62 6.04 18.44 2.80
N HIS A 63 6.87 17.92 1.89
CA HIS A 63 7.93 16.98 2.22
C HIS A 63 9.06 17.10 1.20
N GLY A 64 10.20 16.51 1.52
CA GLY A 64 11.35 16.46 0.61
C GLY A 64 11.22 15.35 -0.44
N PRO A 65 12.31 15.10 -1.18
CA PRO A 65 12.36 14.00 -2.13
C PRO A 65 12.10 12.67 -1.46
N ILE A 66 11.36 11.79 -2.15
CA ILE A 66 11.06 10.45 -1.66
C ILE A 66 12.21 9.54 -2.07
N GLN A 67 12.81 8.90 -1.07
CA GLN A 67 13.88 7.91 -1.25
C GLN A 67 13.34 6.53 -0.83
N TRP A 68 14.07 5.48 -1.19
CA TRP A 68 13.68 4.14 -0.73
C TRP A 68 13.72 4.07 0.81
N TRP A 69 12.61 3.68 1.41
CA TRP A 69 12.47 3.62 2.87
C TRP A 69 12.02 2.23 3.35
N GLY A 70 11.77 1.31 2.43
CA GLY A 70 11.20 0.01 2.70
C GLY A 70 9.99 -0.22 1.82
N ARG A 71 9.06 -1.06 2.24
CA ARG A 71 7.86 -1.34 1.46
C ARG A 71 6.66 -1.65 2.35
N VAL A 72 5.49 -1.45 1.77
CA VAL A 72 4.23 -1.91 2.37
C VAL A 72 3.93 -3.28 1.78
N ILE A 73 3.64 -4.25 2.64
CA ILE A 73 3.26 -5.60 2.22
C ILE A 73 1.77 -5.75 2.42
N ILE A 74 1.07 -6.05 1.35
CA ILE A 74 -0.39 -6.09 1.29
C ILE A 74 -0.81 -7.49 0.87
N TYR A 75 -1.66 -8.14 1.66
CA TYR A 75 -2.22 -9.43 1.28
C TYR A 75 -3.39 -9.24 0.32
N VAL A 76 -3.40 -10.05 -0.71
CA VAL A 76 -4.50 -10.14 -1.68
C VAL A 76 -5.02 -11.57 -1.74
N SER A 77 -6.25 -11.74 -2.18
CA SER A 77 -6.89 -13.04 -2.19
C SER A 77 -6.30 -14.01 -3.20
N ASP A 78 -5.74 -13.50 -4.31
CA ASP A 78 -5.14 -14.29 -5.38
C ASP A 78 -4.04 -13.47 -6.03
N VAL A 79 -2.78 -13.82 -5.75
CA VAL A 79 -1.62 -13.04 -6.19
C VAL A 79 -1.49 -13.04 -7.71
N ASP A 80 -1.69 -14.19 -8.36
CA ASP A 80 -1.55 -14.29 -9.82
C ASP A 80 -2.65 -13.50 -10.54
N ALA A 81 -3.88 -13.57 -10.06
CA ALA A 81 -4.99 -12.82 -10.62
C ALA A 81 -4.78 -11.32 -10.42
N PHE A 82 -4.31 -10.91 -9.24
CA PHE A 82 -4.01 -9.50 -8.96
C PHE A 82 -2.91 -8.98 -9.88
N TYR A 83 -1.85 -9.76 -10.07
CA TYR A 83 -0.77 -9.45 -11.01
C TYR A 83 -1.30 -9.24 -12.43
N SER A 84 -2.15 -10.13 -12.92
CA SER A 84 -2.75 -10.01 -14.25
C SER A 84 -3.58 -8.74 -14.38
N ASN A 85 -4.36 -8.40 -13.35
CA ASN A 85 -5.17 -7.19 -13.33
C ASN A 85 -4.29 -5.92 -13.35
N VAL A 86 -3.20 -5.93 -12.58
CA VAL A 86 -2.23 -4.82 -12.56
C VAL A 86 -1.64 -4.59 -13.95
N LYS A 87 -1.21 -5.65 -14.61
CA LYS A 87 -0.66 -5.56 -15.97
C LYS A 87 -1.71 -5.08 -16.98
N ALA A 88 -2.95 -5.49 -16.83
CA ALA A 88 -4.04 -5.05 -17.70
C ALA A 88 -4.30 -3.54 -17.57
N GLN A 89 -3.94 -2.94 -16.43
CA GLN A 89 -4.03 -1.49 -16.22
C GLN A 89 -2.81 -0.72 -16.75
N GLY A 90 -1.86 -1.40 -17.39
CA GLY A 90 -0.65 -0.77 -17.91
C GLY A 90 0.43 -0.50 -16.85
N ILE A 91 0.29 -1.06 -15.67
CA ILE A 91 1.27 -0.97 -14.60
C ILE A 91 2.25 -2.13 -14.74
N GLU A 92 3.56 -1.85 -14.67
CA GLU A 92 4.60 -2.84 -14.85
C GLU A 92 5.19 -3.25 -13.50
N PRO A 93 4.89 -4.45 -12.98
CA PRO A 93 5.53 -4.96 -11.78
C PRO A 93 7.02 -5.24 -11.99
N HIS A 94 7.78 -5.34 -10.90
CA HIS A 94 9.23 -5.61 -10.98
C HIS A 94 9.53 -7.00 -11.51
N PHE A 95 8.67 -7.98 -11.19
CA PHE A 95 8.81 -9.38 -11.61
C PHE A 95 7.45 -10.07 -11.49
N ALA A 96 7.32 -11.22 -12.15
CA ALA A 96 6.13 -12.06 -12.05
C ALA A 96 6.03 -12.70 -10.65
N PRO A 97 4.83 -13.08 -10.20
CA PRO A 97 4.66 -13.73 -8.91
C PRO A 97 5.58 -14.94 -8.76
N ARG A 98 6.14 -15.09 -7.58
CA ARG A 98 7.03 -16.20 -7.23
C ARG A 98 6.85 -16.60 -5.77
N ASP A 99 7.25 -17.84 -5.47
CA ASP A 99 7.19 -18.36 -4.11
C ASP A 99 8.47 -18.00 -3.37
N ALA A 100 8.31 -17.49 -2.16
CA ALA A 100 9.43 -17.09 -1.31
C ALA A 100 9.81 -18.20 -0.32
N PRO A 101 11.08 -18.21 0.15
CA PRO A 101 11.51 -19.18 1.16
C PRO A 101 10.74 -19.09 2.49
N TRP A 102 10.08 -17.96 2.76
CA TRP A 102 9.28 -17.74 3.97
C TRP A 102 7.80 -18.11 3.80
N ASN A 103 7.48 -18.94 2.80
CA ASN A 103 6.13 -19.48 2.60
C ASN A 103 5.09 -18.48 2.18
N GLU A 104 5.46 -17.55 1.29
CA GLU A 104 4.52 -16.62 0.66
C GLU A 104 4.75 -16.58 -0.84
N ARG A 105 3.67 -16.38 -1.59
CA ARG A 105 3.73 -16.02 -3.00
C ARG A 105 3.57 -14.52 -3.11
N TYR A 106 4.39 -13.84 -3.91
CA TYR A 106 4.43 -12.39 -3.93
C TYR A 106 4.97 -11.83 -5.24
N PHE A 107 4.71 -10.54 -5.46
CA PHE A 107 5.44 -9.71 -6.41
C PHE A 107 5.53 -8.28 -5.87
N HIS A 108 6.43 -7.50 -6.44
CA HIS A 108 6.63 -6.09 -6.06
C HIS A 108 6.26 -5.16 -7.20
N LEU A 109 5.87 -3.94 -6.85
CA LEU A 109 5.75 -2.84 -7.80
C LEU A 109 6.06 -1.51 -7.10
N THR A 110 6.30 -0.48 -7.89
CA THR A 110 6.60 0.87 -7.40
C THR A 110 5.45 1.79 -7.79
N ASP A 111 4.97 2.60 -6.85
CA ASP A 111 3.93 3.58 -7.13
C ASP A 111 4.51 4.81 -7.85
N PRO A 112 3.67 5.75 -8.34
CA PRO A 112 4.17 6.90 -9.10
C PRO A 112 5.12 7.82 -8.34
N ASP A 113 5.10 7.80 -7.01
CA ASP A 113 5.99 8.62 -6.18
C ASP A 113 7.26 7.89 -5.75
N GLY A 114 7.42 6.62 -6.11
CA GLY A 114 8.59 5.83 -5.77
C GLY A 114 8.42 4.94 -4.54
N HIS A 115 7.23 4.87 -3.95
CA HIS A 115 6.98 3.95 -2.84
C HIS A 115 6.89 2.52 -3.34
N GLU A 116 7.54 1.62 -2.62
CA GLU A 116 7.56 0.20 -2.99
C GLU A 116 6.45 -0.57 -2.28
N LEU A 117 5.69 -1.31 -3.07
CA LEU A 117 4.59 -2.14 -2.59
C LEU A 117 4.88 -3.61 -2.89
N SER A 118 4.48 -4.48 -1.98
CA SER A 118 4.50 -5.93 -2.19
C SER A 118 3.08 -6.45 -2.06
N PHE A 119 2.66 -7.25 -3.04
CA PHE A 119 1.38 -7.95 -2.98
C PHE A 119 1.66 -9.43 -2.78
N ALA A 120 1.06 -9.99 -1.72
CA ALA A 120 1.46 -11.31 -1.24
C ALA A 120 0.28 -12.10 -0.70
N ARG A 121 0.53 -13.39 -0.47
CA ARG A 121 -0.37 -14.28 0.24
C ARG A 121 0.42 -15.47 0.75
N PRO A 122 0.11 -16.00 1.96
CA PRO A 122 0.70 -17.26 2.42
C PRO A 122 0.42 -18.41 1.46
N LEU A 123 1.41 -19.27 1.28
CA LEU A 123 1.27 -20.48 0.48
C LEU A 123 0.34 -21.49 1.11
#